data_0329b456aeddcc53aba9adf91f66684f
#
_entry.id   0329b456aeddcc53aba9adf91f66684f
#
_cell.length_a   1.000
_cell.length_b   1.000
_cell.length_c   1.000
_cell.angle_alpha   90.00
_cell.angle_beta   90.00
_cell.angle_gamma   90.00
#
_symmetry.space_group_name_H-M   'P 1'
#
loop_
_entity.id
_entity.type
_entity.pdbx_description
1 polymer ?
#
loop_
_entity_poly.entity_id
_entity_poly.type
_entity_poly.pdbx_seq_one_letter_code
_entity_poly.pdbx_strand_id
1 'polypeptide(L)'
;MFKRLRSDIKCVFERDPAARNTFEVLTTYPGLHAIIWYRAAHWFWNKNLKWFARLISTLARWLTGIEIHPACKIGERFFIDHGMGVVIGETAEIGDDCTLYHGVTLGGTTWKKGKRHPTLGNRVVVGAGAKVLGPIEIGDDARIGSNAVVLKPVPEGRTVVGIPARVVEQKAPEESGRGAKIAEKIGFDAYGTKQDLTDPVEKAIYSLLDHVQAQDEKLEILASELKRVGGSSIDMHLPKLDDAVLEPGDPEQAAHLKK
;
A
#
# COMPACT_ATOMS: atom_id res chain seq x y z
N MET A 1 -7.21 29.11 -12.82
CA MET A 1 -6.54 27.99 -13.52
C MET A 1 -5.04 27.98 -13.25
N PHE A 2 -4.26 29.02 -13.58
CA PHE A 2 -2.80 29.05 -13.39
C PHE A 2 -2.31 28.86 -11.94
N LYS A 3 -2.99 29.43 -10.93
CA LYS A 3 -2.63 29.23 -9.52
C LYS A 3 -2.70 27.74 -9.11
N ARG A 4 -3.77 27.05 -9.54
CA ARG A 4 -3.94 25.61 -9.25
C ARG A 4 -2.87 24.75 -9.94
N LEU A 5 -2.58 25.01 -11.22
CA LEU A 5 -1.54 24.31 -11.94
C LEU A 5 -0.16 24.46 -11.25
N ARG A 6 0.16 25.69 -10.81
CA ARG A 6 1.41 25.94 -10.08
C ARG A 6 1.46 25.19 -8.74
N SER A 7 0.31 25.09 -8.05
CA SER A 7 0.19 24.32 -6.81
C SER A 7 0.37 22.82 -7.06
N ASP A 8 -0.19 22.29 -8.16
CA ASP A 8 0.00 20.87 -8.52
C ASP A 8 1.44 20.54 -8.89
N ILE A 9 2.11 21.40 -9.65
CA ILE A 9 3.54 21.22 -9.99
C ILE A 9 4.38 21.23 -8.71
N LYS A 10 4.10 22.17 -7.79
CA LYS A 10 4.81 22.21 -6.49
C LYS A 10 4.59 20.92 -5.71
N CYS A 11 3.36 20.39 -5.71
CA CYS A 11 3.01 19.14 -5.07
C CYS A 11 3.82 17.95 -5.62
N VAL A 12 4.09 17.90 -6.94
CA VAL A 12 4.96 16.88 -7.55
C VAL A 12 6.36 16.95 -6.95
N PHE A 13 6.99 18.14 -6.92
CA PHE A 13 8.33 18.30 -6.34
C PHE A 13 8.42 17.98 -4.86
N GLU A 14 7.33 18.11 -4.12
CA GLU A 14 7.29 17.79 -2.68
C GLU A 14 7.18 16.28 -2.42
N ARG A 15 6.66 15.50 -3.41
CA ARG A 15 6.31 14.08 -3.21
C ARG A 15 7.13 13.12 -4.06
N ASP A 16 7.72 13.61 -5.15
CA ASP A 16 8.57 12.80 -6.01
C ASP A 16 10.00 13.34 -6.01
N PRO A 17 10.94 12.67 -5.30
CA PRO A 17 12.35 13.03 -5.30
C PRO A 17 13.02 12.93 -6.68
N ALA A 18 12.42 12.19 -7.63
CA ALA A 18 12.96 12.05 -8.99
C ALA A 18 12.64 13.25 -9.90
N ALA A 19 11.72 14.14 -9.49
CA ALA A 19 11.36 15.33 -10.26
C ALA A 19 12.51 16.34 -10.30
N ARG A 20 13.06 16.61 -11.48
CA ARG A 20 14.26 17.46 -11.63
C ARG A 20 13.95 18.92 -11.97
N ASN A 21 12.98 19.15 -12.83
CA ASN A 21 12.62 20.50 -13.27
C ASN A 21 11.15 20.58 -13.77
N THR A 22 10.64 21.82 -13.85
CA THR A 22 9.26 22.08 -14.25
C THR A 22 8.92 21.61 -15.67
N PHE A 23 9.86 21.69 -16.61
CA PHE A 23 9.64 21.26 -17.99
C PHE A 23 9.41 19.73 -18.04
N GLU A 24 10.22 18.97 -17.33
CA GLU A 24 10.06 17.53 -17.20
C GLU A 24 8.70 17.18 -16.59
N VAL A 25 8.33 17.81 -15.47
CA VAL A 25 7.05 17.58 -14.81
C VAL A 25 5.86 17.88 -15.74
N LEU A 26 5.94 18.94 -16.52
CA LEU A 26 4.90 19.30 -17.49
C LEU A 26 4.79 18.37 -18.69
N THR A 27 5.88 17.69 -19.05
CA THR A 27 5.94 16.91 -20.30
C THR A 27 5.90 15.40 -20.10
N THR A 28 6.28 14.91 -18.91
CA THR A 28 6.47 13.47 -18.68
C THR A 28 5.67 12.89 -17.51
N TYR A 29 4.90 13.70 -16.78
CA TYR A 29 4.10 13.23 -15.63
C TYR A 29 2.64 12.96 -16.02
N PRO A 30 2.25 11.70 -16.30
CA PRO A 30 0.90 11.36 -16.74
C PRO A 30 -0.16 11.69 -15.69
N GLY A 31 0.16 11.61 -14.40
CA GLY A 31 -0.74 12.01 -13.32
C GLY A 31 -1.13 13.48 -13.38
N LEU A 32 -0.17 14.37 -13.61
CA LEU A 32 -0.44 15.81 -13.80
C LEU A 32 -1.28 16.06 -15.05
N HIS A 33 -0.96 15.38 -16.16
CA HIS A 33 -1.74 15.49 -17.40
C HIS A 33 -3.19 15.05 -17.18
N ALA A 34 -3.41 13.92 -16.51
CA ALA A 34 -4.75 13.42 -16.21
C ALA A 34 -5.58 14.43 -15.38
N ILE A 35 -4.97 15.10 -14.41
CA ILE A 35 -5.63 16.14 -13.60
C ILE A 35 -5.99 17.36 -14.44
N ILE A 36 -5.10 17.80 -15.34
CA ILE A 36 -5.38 18.91 -16.25
C ILE A 36 -6.57 18.58 -17.15
N TRP A 37 -6.56 17.40 -17.80
CA TRP A 37 -7.65 16.93 -18.64
C TRP A 37 -8.95 16.75 -17.87
N TYR A 38 -8.89 16.19 -16.64
CA TYR A 38 -10.03 16.07 -15.76
C TYR A 38 -10.69 17.43 -15.47
N ARG A 39 -9.90 18.45 -15.15
CA ARG A 39 -10.46 19.80 -14.87
C ARG A 39 -11.21 20.38 -16.07
N ALA A 40 -10.68 20.19 -17.27
CA ALA A 40 -11.37 20.57 -18.50
C ALA A 40 -12.68 19.78 -18.67
N ALA A 41 -12.63 18.45 -18.52
CA ALA A 41 -13.80 17.57 -18.61
C ALA A 41 -14.86 17.92 -17.54
N HIS A 42 -14.44 18.17 -16.31
CA HIS A 42 -15.32 18.56 -15.20
C HIS A 42 -16.00 19.91 -15.44
N TRP A 43 -15.30 20.86 -16.03
CA TRP A 43 -15.90 22.15 -16.42
C TRP A 43 -17.03 21.94 -17.44
N PHE A 44 -16.82 21.14 -18.51
CA PHE A 44 -17.87 20.80 -19.48
C PHE A 44 -19.02 20.05 -18.83
N TRP A 45 -18.72 19.13 -17.89
CA TRP A 45 -19.73 18.38 -17.13
C TRP A 45 -20.67 19.33 -16.37
N ASN A 46 -20.09 20.31 -15.66
CA ASN A 46 -20.84 21.30 -14.89
C ASN A 46 -21.63 22.30 -15.78
N LYS A 47 -21.27 22.44 -17.05
CA LYS A 47 -22.03 23.16 -18.05
C LYS A 47 -23.10 22.30 -18.74
N ASN A 48 -23.39 21.13 -18.22
CA ASN A 48 -24.31 20.13 -18.78
C ASN A 48 -23.94 19.61 -20.18
N LEU A 49 -22.71 19.83 -20.64
CA LEU A 49 -22.14 19.30 -21.88
C LEU A 49 -21.53 17.90 -21.64
N LYS A 50 -22.35 16.98 -21.16
CA LYS A 50 -21.90 15.68 -20.61
C LYS A 50 -21.21 14.81 -21.64
N TRP A 51 -21.66 14.83 -22.87
CA TRP A 51 -21.04 14.05 -23.95
C TRP A 51 -19.61 14.51 -24.21
N PHE A 52 -19.37 15.83 -24.34
CA PHE A 52 -18.02 16.38 -24.52
C PHE A 52 -17.12 16.09 -23.31
N ALA A 53 -17.67 16.21 -22.10
CA ALA A 53 -16.94 15.86 -20.89
C ALA A 53 -16.46 14.39 -20.89
N ARG A 54 -17.33 13.47 -21.31
CA ARG A 54 -16.99 12.03 -21.44
C ARG A 54 -15.96 11.78 -22.55
N LEU A 55 -16.09 12.46 -23.68
CA LEU A 55 -15.13 12.35 -24.78
C LEU A 55 -13.74 12.79 -24.32
N ILE A 56 -13.62 13.96 -23.66
CA ILE A 56 -12.36 14.45 -23.09
C ILE A 56 -11.78 13.46 -22.10
N SER A 57 -12.60 12.91 -21.19
CA SER A 57 -12.16 11.90 -20.21
C SER A 57 -11.66 10.63 -20.90
N THR A 58 -12.29 10.19 -21.99
CA THR A 58 -11.86 9.01 -22.75
C THR A 58 -10.52 9.26 -23.47
N LEU A 59 -10.34 10.43 -24.07
CA LEU A 59 -9.06 10.82 -24.67
C LEU A 59 -7.94 10.91 -23.63
N ALA A 60 -8.23 11.50 -22.47
CA ALA A 60 -7.27 11.58 -21.36
C ALA A 60 -6.83 10.19 -20.90
N ARG A 61 -7.78 9.25 -20.74
CA ARG A 61 -7.47 7.85 -20.40
C ARG A 61 -6.56 7.20 -21.45
N TRP A 62 -6.84 7.40 -22.73
CA TRP A 62 -6.03 6.85 -23.81
C TRP A 62 -4.60 7.40 -23.79
N LEU A 63 -4.42 8.71 -23.49
CA LEU A 63 -3.13 9.36 -23.44
C LEU A 63 -2.31 9.07 -22.17
N THR A 64 -2.98 8.87 -21.03
CA THR A 64 -2.33 8.80 -19.71
C THR A 64 -2.41 7.43 -19.04
N GLY A 65 -3.28 6.54 -19.51
CA GLY A 65 -3.60 5.29 -18.82
C GLY A 65 -4.43 5.45 -17.54
N ILE A 66 -4.94 6.68 -17.27
CA ILE A 66 -5.68 7.05 -16.06
C ILE A 66 -7.11 7.40 -16.43
N GLU A 67 -8.08 6.72 -15.81
CA GLU A 67 -9.50 7.01 -16.00
C GLU A 67 -10.04 7.85 -14.84
N ILE A 68 -10.47 9.07 -15.12
CA ILE A 68 -11.15 9.93 -14.14
C ILE A 68 -12.52 10.32 -14.72
N HIS A 69 -13.59 9.90 -14.02
CA HIS A 69 -14.93 10.28 -14.46
C HIS A 69 -15.15 11.79 -14.24
N PRO A 70 -15.65 12.55 -15.24
CA PRO A 70 -15.76 14.02 -15.17
C PRO A 70 -16.73 14.53 -14.09
N ALA A 71 -17.61 13.69 -13.55
CA ALA A 71 -18.53 14.06 -12.47
C ALA A 71 -17.93 13.98 -11.07
N CYS A 72 -16.81 13.24 -10.88
CA CYS A 72 -16.20 13.13 -9.55
C CYS A 72 -15.73 14.50 -9.05
N LYS A 73 -15.50 14.60 -7.75
CA LYS A 73 -14.97 15.82 -7.13
C LYS A 73 -13.56 15.56 -6.63
N ILE A 74 -12.63 16.42 -7.01
CA ILE A 74 -11.23 16.33 -6.60
C ILE A 74 -10.78 17.68 -6.05
N GLY A 75 -10.20 17.64 -4.85
CA GLY A 75 -9.65 18.79 -4.15
C GLY A 75 -8.39 19.34 -4.78
N GLU A 76 -7.61 20.09 -4.00
CA GLU A 76 -6.37 20.71 -4.43
C GLU A 76 -5.17 19.81 -4.11
N ARG A 77 -4.05 20.00 -4.84
CA ARG A 77 -2.80 19.30 -4.60
C ARG A 77 -2.93 17.77 -4.60
N PHE A 78 -3.82 17.26 -5.46
CA PHE A 78 -3.99 15.83 -5.68
C PHE A 78 -2.84 15.29 -6.54
N PHE A 79 -2.17 14.24 -6.06
CA PHE A 79 -1.02 13.64 -6.73
C PHE A 79 -1.33 12.21 -7.16
N ILE A 80 -1.05 11.89 -8.41
CA ILE A 80 -1.13 10.53 -8.95
C ILE A 80 0.28 10.13 -9.38
N ASP A 81 0.86 9.19 -8.64
CA ASP A 81 2.19 8.68 -8.92
C ASP A 81 2.13 7.46 -9.85
N HIS A 82 2.98 7.45 -10.88
CA HIS A 82 3.01 6.49 -11.98
C HIS A 82 1.72 6.39 -12.79
N GLY A 83 0.58 6.34 -12.17
CA GLY A 83 -0.78 6.52 -12.67
C GLY A 83 -1.39 5.41 -13.51
N MET A 84 -0.62 4.56 -14.19
CA MET A 84 -1.17 3.53 -15.08
C MET A 84 -2.22 2.67 -14.37
N GLY A 85 -3.42 2.55 -14.98
CA GLY A 85 -4.50 1.72 -14.47
C GLY A 85 -5.28 2.31 -13.29
N VAL A 86 -5.07 3.59 -12.93
CA VAL A 86 -5.92 4.29 -11.96
C VAL A 86 -7.32 4.49 -12.55
N VAL A 87 -8.35 4.19 -11.74
CA VAL A 87 -9.77 4.39 -12.11
C VAL A 87 -10.49 5.14 -10.98
N ILE A 88 -11.02 6.32 -11.28
CA ILE A 88 -11.81 7.14 -10.35
C ILE A 88 -13.25 7.24 -10.86
N GLY A 89 -14.19 6.64 -10.12
CA GLY A 89 -15.59 6.52 -10.53
C GLY A 89 -16.41 7.80 -10.37
N GLU A 90 -17.61 7.80 -10.96
CA GLU A 90 -18.50 8.96 -11.14
C GLU A 90 -18.80 9.75 -9.87
N THR A 91 -19.09 9.07 -8.77
CA THR A 91 -19.50 9.71 -7.50
C THR A 91 -18.41 9.68 -6.44
N ALA A 92 -17.14 9.47 -6.85
CA ALA A 92 -16.00 9.59 -5.95
C ALA A 92 -15.80 11.06 -5.55
N GLU A 93 -15.41 11.23 -4.29
CA GLU A 93 -15.02 12.53 -3.74
C GLU A 93 -13.65 12.38 -3.11
N ILE A 94 -12.74 13.29 -3.39
CA ILE A 94 -11.35 13.27 -2.94
C ILE A 94 -11.03 14.63 -2.35
N GLY A 95 -10.58 14.65 -1.11
CA GLY A 95 -10.16 15.86 -0.42
C GLY A 95 -8.84 16.42 -0.94
N ASP A 96 -8.29 17.35 -0.20
CA ASP A 96 -7.04 18.02 -0.53
C ASP A 96 -5.82 17.15 -0.17
N ASP A 97 -4.71 17.39 -0.85
CA ASP A 97 -3.41 16.76 -0.56
C ASP A 97 -3.38 15.22 -0.62
N CYS A 98 -4.32 14.59 -1.30
CA CYS A 98 -4.35 13.14 -1.45
C CYS A 98 -3.33 12.63 -2.47
N THR A 99 -2.87 11.37 -2.25
CA THR A 99 -1.96 10.66 -3.16
C THR A 99 -2.54 9.32 -3.56
N LEU A 100 -2.58 9.02 -4.85
CA LEU A 100 -2.88 7.69 -5.38
C LEU A 100 -1.70 7.16 -6.16
N TYR A 101 -1.39 5.88 -5.97
CA TYR A 101 -0.43 5.18 -6.81
C TYR A 101 -1.11 4.44 -7.98
N HIS A 102 -0.30 3.91 -8.90
CA HIS A 102 -0.80 3.16 -10.06
C HIS A 102 -1.74 2.02 -9.68
N GLY A 103 -2.65 1.64 -10.58
CA GLY A 103 -3.57 0.51 -10.42
C GLY A 103 -4.65 0.71 -9.34
N VAL A 104 -4.72 1.87 -8.68
CA VAL A 104 -5.76 2.17 -7.68
C VAL A 104 -7.12 2.28 -8.33
N THR A 105 -8.15 1.70 -7.68
CA THR A 105 -9.54 1.85 -8.11
C THR A 105 -10.38 2.45 -6.99
N LEU A 106 -11.00 3.60 -7.26
CA LEU A 106 -12.09 4.15 -6.44
C LEU A 106 -13.41 3.75 -7.11
N GLY A 107 -13.92 2.57 -6.74
CA GLY A 107 -14.99 1.87 -7.46
C GLY A 107 -16.32 1.83 -6.72
N GLY A 108 -17.39 1.52 -7.46
CA GLY A 108 -18.72 1.28 -6.90
C GLY A 108 -18.98 -0.20 -6.67
N THR A 109 -19.91 -0.51 -5.75
CA THR A 109 -20.36 -1.88 -5.44
C THR A 109 -21.80 -2.14 -5.84
N THR A 110 -22.45 -1.18 -6.53
CA THR A 110 -23.86 -1.31 -6.94
C THR A 110 -24.10 -0.72 -8.33
N TRP A 111 -25.07 -1.24 -9.05
CA TRP A 111 -25.56 -0.74 -10.33
C TRP A 111 -26.60 0.39 -10.19
N LYS A 112 -27.02 0.69 -8.95
CA LYS A 112 -28.01 1.76 -8.69
C LYS A 112 -27.39 3.13 -8.90
N LYS A 113 -28.17 4.07 -9.39
CA LYS A 113 -27.79 5.48 -9.49
C LYS A 113 -27.60 6.07 -8.08
N GLY A 114 -26.80 7.13 -7.97
CA GLY A 114 -26.51 7.83 -6.72
C GLY A 114 -25.09 7.58 -6.20
N LYS A 115 -24.85 7.93 -4.93
CA LYS A 115 -23.55 7.74 -4.27
C LYS A 115 -23.24 6.26 -4.16
N ARG A 116 -22.17 5.82 -4.86
CA ARG A 116 -21.74 4.43 -4.92
C ARG A 116 -20.22 4.26 -4.92
N HIS A 117 -19.49 5.38 -4.96
CA HIS A 117 -18.03 5.40 -4.92
C HIS A 117 -17.55 6.06 -3.62
N PRO A 118 -16.32 5.80 -3.19
CA PRO A 118 -15.81 6.28 -1.90
C PRO A 118 -15.66 7.80 -1.83
N THR A 119 -15.63 8.28 -0.59
CA THR A 119 -15.21 9.64 -0.22
C THR A 119 -13.90 9.54 0.54
N LEU A 120 -12.86 10.18 0.05
CA LEU A 120 -11.57 10.32 0.72
C LEU A 120 -11.50 11.70 1.38
N GLY A 121 -11.13 11.74 2.63
CA GLY A 121 -10.77 12.97 3.34
C GLY A 121 -9.50 13.61 2.79
N ASN A 122 -8.86 14.44 3.59
CA ASN A 122 -7.64 15.13 3.20
C ASN A 122 -6.38 14.29 3.53
N ARG A 123 -5.31 14.49 2.79
CA ARG A 123 -4.00 13.85 3.01
C ARG A 123 -4.03 12.32 3.02
N VAL A 124 -5.05 11.73 2.39
CA VAL A 124 -5.18 10.27 2.26
C VAL A 124 -4.15 9.76 1.26
N VAL A 125 -3.47 8.67 1.62
CA VAL A 125 -2.52 7.97 0.74
C VAL A 125 -3.07 6.58 0.40
N VAL A 126 -3.19 6.28 -0.89
CA VAL A 126 -3.68 5.00 -1.38
C VAL A 126 -2.58 4.29 -2.15
N GLY A 127 -2.07 3.21 -1.59
CA GLY A 127 -0.97 2.41 -2.13
C GLY A 127 -1.29 1.74 -3.46
N ALA A 128 -0.24 1.34 -4.17
CA ALA A 128 -0.31 0.76 -5.50
C ALA A 128 -1.27 -0.45 -5.56
N GLY A 129 -2.10 -0.51 -6.60
CA GLY A 129 -3.03 -1.62 -6.82
C GLY A 129 -4.23 -1.69 -5.87
N ALA A 130 -4.33 -0.85 -4.84
CA ALA A 130 -5.43 -0.91 -3.88
C ALA A 130 -6.80 -0.64 -4.51
N LYS A 131 -7.84 -1.28 -3.97
CA LYS A 131 -9.24 -1.15 -4.41
C LYS A 131 -10.07 -0.63 -3.24
N VAL A 132 -10.58 0.60 -3.36
CA VAL A 132 -11.50 1.20 -2.39
C VAL A 132 -12.89 1.17 -3.02
N LEU A 133 -13.78 0.38 -2.44
CA LEU A 133 -15.02 0.00 -3.11
C LEU A 133 -16.26 0.34 -2.26
N GLY A 134 -17.23 0.95 -2.91
CA GLY A 134 -18.51 1.32 -2.32
C GLY A 134 -18.56 2.76 -1.78
N PRO A 135 -19.73 3.20 -1.30
CA PRO A 135 -19.94 4.55 -0.79
C PRO A 135 -19.43 4.69 0.65
N ILE A 136 -18.16 4.30 0.85
CA ILE A 136 -17.48 4.31 2.15
C ILE A 136 -16.68 5.60 2.35
N GLU A 137 -16.46 5.96 3.61
CA GLU A 137 -15.67 7.13 4.00
C GLU A 137 -14.27 6.69 4.45
N ILE A 138 -13.27 7.38 3.94
CA ILE A 138 -11.86 7.24 4.33
C ILE A 138 -11.48 8.54 5.01
N GLY A 139 -11.22 8.48 6.31
CA GLY A 139 -10.90 9.65 7.13
C GLY A 139 -9.60 10.35 6.71
N ASP A 140 -9.42 11.58 7.19
CA ASP A 140 -8.22 12.38 6.96
C ASP A 140 -6.96 11.59 7.40
N ASP A 141 -5.84 11.82 6.72
CA ASP A 141 -4.55 11.18 7.02
C ASP A 141 -4.54 9.64 6.98
N ALA A 142 -5.63 8.99 6.54
CA ALA A 142 -5.68 7.55 6.44
C ALA A 142 -4.70 7.03 5.37
N ARG A 143 -4.15 5.84 5.61
CA ARG A 143 -3.23 5.16 4.71
C ARG A 143 -3.80 3.80 4.29
N ILE A 144 -3.81 3.54 3.00
CA ILE A 144 -4.27 2.27 2.45
C ILE A 144 -3.07 1.58 1.82
N GLY A 145 -2.74 0.41 2.36
CA GLY A 145 -1.60 -0.39 1.89
C GLY A 145 -1.76 -0.86 0.46
N SER A 146 -0.64 -1.17 -0.19
CA SER A 146 -0.63 -1.68 -1.57
C SER A 146 -1.44 -2.97 -1.70
N ASN A 147 -2.19 -3.09 -2.81
CA ASN A 147 -3.09 -4.22 -3.12
C ASN A 147 -4.19 -4.48 -2.08
N ALA A 148 -4.42 -3.60 -1.12
CA ALA A 148 -5.52 -3.75 -0.17
C ALA A 148 -6.89 -3.61 -0.85
N VAL A 149 -7.90 -4.37 -0.37
CA VAL A 149 -9.29 -4.27 -0.82
C VAL A 149 -10.16 -3.75 0.32
N VAL A 150 -10.47 -2.46 0.25
CA VAL A 150 -11.19 -1.73 1.30
C VAL A 150 -12.69 -1.72 0.99
N LEU A 151 -13.47 -2.32 1.88
CA LEU A 151 -14.92 -2.47 1.77
C LEU A 151 -15.69 -1.82 2.93
N LYS A 152 -14.96 -1.25 3.90
CA LYS A 152 -15.52 -0.62 5.11
C LYS A 152 -14.90 0.74 5.32
N PRO A 153 -15.58 1.68 6.00
CA PRO A 153 -14.98 2.96 6.38
C PRO A 153 -13.67 2.79 7.13
N VAL A 154 -12.74 3.73 6.87
CA VAL A 154 -11.45 3.79 7.54
C VAL A 154 -11.40 5.06 8.39
N PRO A 155 -11.18 4.96 9.71
CA PRO A 155 -11.08 6.12 10.58
C PRO A 155 -9.86 7.01 10.22
N GLU A 156 -9.91 8.26 10.65
CA GLU A 156 -8.84 9.23 10.51
C GLU A 156 -7.50 8.70 11.06
N GLY A 157 -6.40 8.96 10.35
CA GLY A 157 -5.04 8.60 10.73
C GLY A 157 -4.75 7.10 10.78
N ARG A 158 -5.70 6.25 10.39
CA ARG A 158 -5.50 4.79 10.46
C ARG A 158 -4.90 4.24 9.17
N THR A 159 -4.09 3.21 9.35
CA THR A 159 -3.56 2.40 8.24
C THR A 159 -4.39 1.13 8.10
N VAL A 160 -4.73 0.75 6.85
CA VAL A 160 -5.41 -0.51 6.54
C VAL A 160 -4.63 -1.29 5.49
N VAL A 161 -4.57 -2.62 5.65
CA VAL A 161 -3.86 -3.53 4.76
C VAL A 161 -4.64 -4.82 4.54
N GLY A 162 -4.35 -5.54 3.46
CA GLY A 162 -4.84 -6.89 3.21
C GLY A 162 -6.13 -6.97 2.39
N ILE A 163 -6.62 -8.21 2.17
CA ILE A 163 -7.80 -8.57 1.38
C ILE A 163 -8.66 -9.56 2.18
N PRO A 164 -9.83 -9.15 2.73
CA PRO A 164 -10.31 -7.76 2.85
C PRO A 164 -9.43 -6.94 3.81
N ALA A 165 -9.38 -5.61 3.57
CA ALA A 165 -8.53 -4.73 4.35
C ALA A 165 -8.97 -4.66 5.83
N ARG A 166 -7.97 -4.66 6.72
CA ARG A 166 -8.14 -4.53 8.17
C ARG A 166 -7.29 -3.37 8.67
N VAL A 167 -7.80 -2.69 9.71
CA VAL A 167 -7.03 -1.65 10.39
C VAL A 167 -5.83 -2.29 11.08
N VAL A 168 -4.66 -1.72 10.84
CA VAL A 168 -3.45 -2.09 11.58
C VAL A 168 -3.60 -1.50 12.99
N GLU A 169 -3.66 -2.35 14.00
CA GLU A 169 -3.62 -1.92 15.39
C GLU A 169 -2.20 -1.44 15.70
N GLN A 170 -2.05 -0.16 16.03
CA GLN A 170 -0.83 0.33 16.65
C GLN A 170 -0.76 -0.29 18.05
N LYS A 171 -0.08 -1.41 18.18
CA LYS A 171 0.33 -1.87 19.50
C LYS A 171 1.37 -0.86 20.02
N ALA A 172 1.18 -0.37 21.25
CA ALA A 172 2.27 0.22 22.01
C ALA A 172 3.47 -0.73 21.92
N PRO A 173 4.74 -0.25 21.91
CA PRO A 173 5.90 -1.10 21.82
C PRO A 173 5.86 -2.09 22.99
N GLU A 174 5.29 -3.27 22.74
CA GLU A 174 5.49 -4.42 23.62
C GLU A 174 6.98 -4.76 23.50
N GLU A 175 7.64 -4.96 24.63
CA GLU A 175 9.01 -5.42 24.72
C GLU A 175 9.23 -6.50 23.67
N SER A 176 10.24 -6.32 22.82
CA SER A 176 10.55 -7.22 21.71
C SER A 176 10.59 -8.67 22.24
N GLY A 177 9.64 -9.48 21.83
CA GLY A 177 9.63 -10.90 22.17
C GLY A 177 10.93 -11.59 21.74
N ARG A 178 11.21 -12.76 22.29
CA ARG A 178 12.42 -13.53 21.96
C ARG A 178 12.53 -13.79 20.45
N GLY A 179 11.41 -14.02 19.76
CA GLY A 179 11.36 -14.22 18.31
C GLY A 179 11.83 -13.02 17.51
N ALA A 180 11.55 -11.78 17.96
CA ALA A 180 12.05 -10.56 17.32
C ALA A 180 13.58 -10.45 17.38
N LYS A 181 14.18 -10.86 18.52
CA LYS A 181 15.66 -10.88 18.69
C LYS A 181 16.31 -11.93 17.79
N ILE A 182 15.65 -13.06 17.59
CA ILE A 182 16.14 -14.11 16.68
C ILE A 182 16.06 -13.63 15.24
N ALA A 183 14.93 -13.06 14.81
CA ALA A 183 14.76 -12.52 13.47
C ALA A 183 15.78 -11.42 13.16
N GLU A 184 16.08 -10.52 14.10
CA GLU A 184 17.15 -9.50 13.98
C GLU A 184 18.53 -10.16 13.81
N LYS A 185 18.80 -11.22 14.56
CA LYS A 185 20.08 -11.95 14.51
C LYS A 185 20.32 -12.67 13.19
N ILE A 186 19.25 -13.17 12.53
CA ILE A 186 19.31 -13.85 11.22
C ILE A 186 19.13 -12.88 10.05
N GLY A 187 19.10 -11.54 10.29
CA GLY A 187 18.99 -10.55 9.24
C GLY A 187 17.63 -10.53 8.51
N PHE A 188 16.59 -11.10 9.12
CA PHE A 188 15.24 -11.10 8.56
C PHE A 188 14.64 -9.71 8.68
N ASP A 189 14.79 -8.89 7.64
CA ASP A 189 14.14 -7.59 7.49
C ASP A 189 12.96 -7.75 6.52
N ALA A 190 11.75 -7.90 7.06
CA ALA A 190 10.53 -7.99 6.28
C ALA A 190 10.27 -6.66 5.57
N TYR A 191 10.81 -6.51 4.37
CA TYR A 191 10.56 -5.42 3.43
C TYR A 191 10.53 -4.00 4.04
N GLY A 192 11.70 -3.52 4.49
CA GLY A 192 12.06 -2.09 4.31
C GLY A 192 11.27 -1.03 5.04
N THR A 193 10.47 -1.35 6.05
CA THR A 193 9.81 -0.30 6.83
C THR A 193 9.99 -0.53 8.32
N LYS A 194 11.04 0.08 8.88
CA LYS A 194 11.29 0.17 10.32
C LYS A 194 10.24 0.98 11.08
N GLN A 195 9.01 1.10 10.61
CA GLN A 195 7.94 1.80 11.31
C GLN A 195 6.57 1.12 11.05
N ASP A 196 6.09 0.41 12.05
CA ASP A 196 4.69 0.19 12.43
C ASP A 196 3.73 -0.60 11.52
N LEU A 197 4.21 -1.36 10.54
CA LEU A 197 3.35 -2.25 9.75
C LEU A 197 3.72 -3.71 10.03
N THR A 198 3.24 -4.28 11.13
CA THR A 198 3.35 -5.73 11.34
C THR A 198 2.42 -6.45 10.36
N ASP A 199 3.00 -6.98 9.29
CA ASP A 199 2.32 -7.90 8.35
C ASP A 199 1.76 -9.08 9.15
N PRO A 200 0.50 -9.53 8.92
CA PRO A 200 -0.04 -10.73 9.54
C PRO A 200 0.84 -11.98 9.36
N VAL A 201 1.54 -12.07 8.23
CA VAL A 201 2.51 -13.15 7.96
C VAL A 201 3.73 -13.00 8.85
N GLU A 202 4.25 -11.80 9.03
CA GLU A 202 5.36 -11.50 9.93
C GLU A 202 5.02 -11.88 11.39
N LYS A 203 3.82 -11.52 11.86
CA LYS A 203 3.33 -11.94 13.20
C LYS A 203 3.26 -13.46 13.33
N ALA A 204 2.78 -14.15 12.30
CA ALA A 204 2.72 -15.60 12.30
C ALA A 204 4.12 -16.22 12.37
N ILE A 205 5.09 -15.66 11.64
CA ILE A 205 6.49 -16.11 11.67
C ILE A 205 7.10 -15.88 13.06
N TYR A 206 6.95 -14.70 13.66
CA TYR A 206 7.44 -14.45 15.02
C TYR A 206 6.79 -15.36 16.05
N SER A 207 5.49 -15.59 15.96
CA SER A 207 4.79 -16.53 16.85
C SER A 207 5.28 -17.97 16.68
N LEU A 208 5.60 -18.40 15.46
CA LEU A 208 6.19 -19.71 15.20
C LEU A 208 7.61 -19.81 15.75
N LEU A 209 8.44 -18.80 15.60
CA LEU A 209 9.79 -18.74 16.14
C LEU A 209 9.78 -18.80 17.69
N ASP A 210 8.90 -18.05 18.33
CA ASP A 210 8.71 -18.10 19.79
C ASP A 210 8.25 -19.49 20.25
N HIS A 211 7.35 -20.13 19.49
CA HIS A 211 6.84 -21.47 19.79
C HIS A 211 7.95 -22.55 19.67
N VAL A 212 8.72 -22.49 18.59
CA VAL A 212 9.85 -23.44 18.36
C VAL A 212 10.88 -23.29 19.47
N GLN A 213 11.26 -22.06 19.83
CA GLN A 213 12.22 -21.83 20.91
C GLN A 213 11.70 -22.34 22.26
N ALA A 214 10.42 -22.14 22.57
CA ALA A 214 9.83 -22.67 23.80
C ALA A 214 9.78 -24.23 23.81
N GLN A 215 9.68 -24.85 22.63
CA GLN A 215 9.79 -26.31 22.51
C GLN A 215 11.24 -26.78 22.74
N ASP A 216 12.22 -26.10 22.18
CA ASP A 216 13.64 -26.42 22.37
C ASP A 216 14.04 -26.32 23.84
N GLU A 217 13.65 -25.27 24.55
CA GLU A 217 13.88 -25.12 26.00
C GLU A 217 13.27 -26.29 26.81
N LYS A 218 12.05 -26.72 26.45
CA LYS A 218 11.39 -27.85 27.11
C LYS A 218 12.12 -29.18 26.83
N LEU A 219 12.60 -29.37 25.60
CA LEU A 219 13.37 -30.55 25.22
C LEU A 219 14.71 -30.61 25.97
N GLU A 220 15.39 -29.49 26.13
CA GLU A 220 16.63 -29.40 26.94
C GLU A 220 16.38 -29.75 28.41
N ILE A 221 15.30 -29.25 28.99
CA ILE A 221 14.90 -29.59 30.37
C ILE A 221 14.60 -31.08 30.48
N LEU A 222 13.82 -31.65 29.57
CA LEU A 222 13.52 -33.10 29.57
C LEU A 222 14.75 -33.96 29.41
N ALA A 223 15.68 -33.56 28.51
CA ALA A 223 16.94 -34.25 28.33
C ALA A 223 17.81 -34.24 29.59
N SER A 224 17.85 -33.09 30.29
CA SER A 224 18.58 -32.96 31.57
C SER A 224 17.98 -33.81 32.67
N GLU A 225 16.65 -33.84 32.79
CA GLU A 225 15.96 -34.70 33.78
C GLU A 225 16.13 -36.19 33.46
N LEU A 226 16.05 -36.57 32.19
CA LEU A 226 16.28 -37.97 31.74
C LEU A 226 17.71 -38.45 32.13
N LYS A 227 18.71 -37.59 31.93
CA LYS A 227 20.09 -37.84 32.40
C LYS A 227 20.16 -38.03 33.92
N ARG A 228 19.43 -37.23 34.68
CA ARG A 228 19.40 -37.31 36.16
C ARG A 228 18.79 -38.59 36.67
N VAL A 229 17.81 -39.18 35.94
CA VAL A 229 17.15 -40.44 36.31
C VAL A 229 17.89 -41.68 35.79
N GLY A 230 19.08 -41.50 35.18
CA GLY A 230 19.92 -42.64 34.70
C GLY A 230 19.51 -43.17 33.33
N GLY A 231 18.72 -42.43 32.56
CA GLY A 231 18.39 -42.73 31.17
C GLY A 231 19.62 -42.50 30.27
N SER A 232 19.75 -43.30 29.20
CA SER A 232 20.76 -43.05 28.16
C SER A 232 20.49 -41.72 27.46
N SER A 233 21.51 -40.87 27.29
CA SER A 233 21.40 -39.64 26.53
C SER A 233 21.05 -39.96 25.08
N ILE A 234 19.87 -39.58 24.65
CA ILE A 234 19.56 -39.46 23.21
C ILE A 234 20.36 -38.25 22.73
N ASP A 235 21.27 -38.47 21.80
CA ASP A 235 21.95 -37.37 21.13
C ASP A 235 20.94 -36.65 20.24
N MET A 236 20.25 -35.66 20.83
CA MET A 236 19.31 -34.80 20.10
C MET A 236 20.13 -33.72 19.39
N HIS A 237 20.75 -34.12 18.29
CA HIS A 237 21.30 -33.14 17.36
C HIS A 237 20.14 -32.46 16.63
N LEU A 238 19.55 -31.43 17.25
CA LEU A 238 18.61 -30.57 16.55
C LEU A 238 19.38 -29.85 15.44
N PRO A 239 18.93 -29.91 14.18
CA PRO A 239 19.56 -29.15 13.13
C PRO A 239 19.52 -27.68 13.54
N LYS A 240 20.70 -27.08 13.75
CA LYS A 240 20.79 -25.65 13.88
C LYS A 240 20.21 -25.05 12.59
N LEU A 241 19.34 -24.06 12.70
CA LEU A 241 18.97 -23.20 11.57
C LEU A 241 20.30 -22.70 10.98
N ASP A 242 20.67 -23.26 9.84
CA ASP A 242 21.94 -22.97 9.20
C ASP A 242 21.90 -21.53 8.71
N ASP A 243 22.80 -20.69 9.17
CA ASP A 243 22.94 -19.31 8.71
C ASP A 243 23.08 -19.24 7.18
N ALA A 244 23.56 -20.33 6.55
CA ALA A 244 23.69 -20.48 5.09
C ALA A 244 22.35 -20.58 4.32
N VAL A 245 21.24 -20.93 4.97
CA VAL A 245 19.92 -20.99 4.30
C VAL A 245 19.26 -19.61 4.23
N LEU A 246 19.78 -18.65 4.98
CA LEU A 246 19.23 -17.30 5.13
C LEU A 246 20.06 -16.22 4.45
N GLU A 247 21.20 -16.56 3.86
CA GLU A 247 21.90 -15.62 2.99
C GLU A 247 21.09 -15.40 1.69
N PRO A 248 20.83 -14.14 1.27
CA PRO A 248 20.24 -13.90 -0.02
C PRO A 248 21.16 -14.50 -1.08
N GLY A 249 20.66 -15.51 -1.79
CA GLY A 249 21.42 -16.26 -2.77
C GLY A 249 22.20 -15.34 -3.70
N ASP A 250 23.49 -15.61 -3.86
CA ASP A 250 24.41 -14.88 -4.71
C ASP A 250 23.77 -14.70 -6.10
N PRO A 251 23.55 -13.47 -6.59
CA PRO A 251 22.94 -13.22 -7.89
C PRO A 251 23.68 -13.88 -9.07
N GLU A 252 24.94 -14.29 -8.90
CA GLU A 252 25.68 -15.02 -9.92
C GLU A 252 25.27 -16.51 -10.02
N GLN A 253 24.77 -17.15 -8.96
CA GLN A 253 24.28 -18.52 -9.02
C GLN A 253 22.93 -18.68 -9.72
N ALA A 254 22.09 -17.64 -9.70
CA ALA A 254 20.82 -17.63 -10.43
C ALA A 254 20.98 -17.59 -11.96
N ALA A 255 22.14 -17.19 -12.47
CA ALA A 255 22.42 -17.13 -13.90
C ALA A 255 22.77 -18.51 -14.53
N HIS A 256 23.21 -19.48 -13.76
CA HIS A 256 23.59 -20.82 -14.25
C HIS A 256 22.45 -21.83 -14.38
N LEU A 257 21.26 -21.54 -13.85
CA LEU A 257 20.07 -22.41 -13.95
C LEU A 257 19.16 -22.11 -15.14
N LYS A 258 19.57 -21.22 -16.05
CA LYS A 258 18.84 -20.86 -17.29
C LYS A 258 19.59 -21.24 -18.56
N LYS A 259 20.24 -22.40 -18.58
CA LYS A 259 20.73 -23.00 -19.84
C LYS A 259 20.13 -24.38 -20.05
#